data_453ed12b790b580d52752322a3983bb1
#
_entry.id   453ed12b790b580d52752322a3983bb1
#
_cell.length_a   1.000
_cell.length_b   1.000
_cell.length_c   1.000
_cell.angle_alpha   90.00
_cell.angle_beta   90.00
_cell.angle_gamma   90.00
#
_symmetry.space_group_name_H-M   'P 1'
#
loop_
_entity.id
_entity.type
_entity.pdbx_description
1 polymer ?
#
loop_
_entity_poly.entity_id
_entity_poly.type
_entity_poly.pdbx_seq_one_letter_code
_entity_poly.pdbx_strand_id
1 'polypeptide(L)'
;TDNRRQRQMCIRDRLERAKNPQSRDRLPFIKKEEIEIYPDTTVWIKDFNYSYNEPMHNDYFSHPAYQDYPVVGISWKQAVAFCNWRTHYKNSYQKEKNKPLVNNFRLPTEAEWEYAARGGIPAGTYPWGSPYLLNDRGCFLANFKPLRGDYASDQAVYAVEAKSFLPNDYNLYNMSGNVAEWTESSYDPGAYEYVSSLNPNMSLNDEKRKVVRGGSWKDVAYFLRVSSRDYEYQDTARSYIGFRTVHCLLYTSDAAD
;
A
#
# COMPACT_ATOMS: atom_id res chain seq x y z
N THR A 1 30.69 -1.08 1.93
CA THR A 1 30.34 -1.70 3.22
C THR A 1 28.86 -1.51 3.46
N ASP A 2 28.17 -2.57 3.22
CA ASP A 2 26.73 -2.67 3.15
C ASP A 2 26.13 -2.54 4.57
N ASN A 3 25.72 -1.36 4.95
CA ASN A 3 25.04 -1.11 6.22
C ASN A 3 23.54 -1.46 6.10
N ARG A 4 23.23 -2.69 5.76
CA ARG A 4 21.89 -3.28 5.92
C ARG A 4 21.60 -3.38 7.41
N ARG A 5 21.14 -2.28 7.99
CA ARG A 5 20.70 -2.30 9.39
C ARG A 5 19.36 -3.06 9.46
N GLN A 6 19.44 -4.34 9.78
CA GLN A 6 18.29 -5.09 10.28
C GLN A 6 17.73 -4.32 11.48
N ARG A 7 16.49 -3.88 11.39
CA ARG A 7 15.81 -3.23 12.52
C ARG A 7 14.95 -4.26 13.22
N GLN A 8 15.25 -4.48 14.47
CA GLN A 8 14.46 -5.31 15.36
C GLN A 8 13.19 -4.58 15.76
N MET A 9 12.05 -5.15 15.47
CA MET A 9 10.75 -4.57 15.81
C MET A 9 10.04 -5.42 16.85
N CYS A 10 9.47 -4.77 17.88
CA CYS A 10 8.67 -5.45 18.90
C CYS A 10 7.19 -5.38 18.53
N ILE A 11 6.60 -6.51 18.19
CA ILE A 11 5.16 -6.67 17.97
C ILE A 11 4.52 -7.16 19.26
N ARG A 12 3.49 -6.44 19.70
CA ARG A 12 2.71 -6.80 20.91
C ARG A 12 1.66 -7.85 20.56
N ASP A 13 1.77 -9.04 21.11
CA ASP A 13 0.70 -10.03 21.02
C ASP A 13 -0.38 -9.74 22.08
N ARG A 14 -1.59 -9.33 21.63
CA ARG A 14 -2.75 -9.07 22.48
C ARG A 14 -3.32 -10.35 23.08
N LEU A 15 -3.20 -11.48 22.42
CA LEU A 15 -3.79 -12.75 22.84
C LEU A 15 -3.05 -13.35 24.05
N GLU A 16 -1.73 -13.27 24.10
CA GLU A 16 -0.95 -13.71 25.24
C GLU A 16 -1.19 -12.82 26.48
N ARG A 17 -1.48 -11.53 26.25
CA ARG A 17 -1.84 -10.60 27.33
C ARG A 17 -3.16 -10.95 28.00
N ALA A 18 -4.12 -11.51 27.27
CA ALA A 18 -5.39 -11.98 27.82
C ALA A 18 -5.25 -13.21 28.70
N LYS A 19 -4.17 -13.99 28.52
CA LYS A 19 -3.91 -15.21 29.34
C LYS A 19 -3.36 -14.91 30.71
N ASN A 20 -2.76 -13.75 30.93
CA ASN A 20 -2.23 -13.37 32.25
C ASN A 20 -2.38 -11.85 32.55
N PRO A 21 -3.59 -11.39 32.87
CA PRO A 21 -3.90 -9.97 33.05
C PRO A 21 -3.23 -9.31 34.26
N GLN A 22 -2.70 -10.09 35.20
CA GLN A 22 -2.10 -9.58 36.43
C GLN A 22 -0.58 -9.34 36.31
N SER A 23 0.07 -9.77 35.27
CA SER A 23 1.51 -9.55 35.10
C SER A 23 1.79 -8.08 34.73
N ARG A 24 2.58 -7.42 35.60
CA ARG A 24 3.14 -6.07 35.29
C ARG A 24 4.32 -6.13 34.35
N ASP A 25 4.96 -7.28 34.25
CA ASP A 25 6.05 -7.48 33.29
C ASP A 25 5.49 -7.68 31.86
N ARG A 26 5.91 -6.85 30.95
CA ARG A 26 5.46 -6.86 29.54
C ARG A 26 6.40 -7.65 28.62
N LEU A 27 7.59 -7.99 29.10
CA LEU A 27 8.63 -8.63 28.29
C LEU A 27 8.20 -10.02 27.76
N PRO A 28 7.52 -10.89 28.55
CA PRO A 28 7.06 -12.19 28.07
C PRO A 28 6.03 -12.12 26.94
N PHE A 29 5.34 -10.95 26.82
CA PHE A 29 4.26 -10.73 25.83
C PHE A 29 4.73 -9.93 24.61
N ILE A 30 6.03 -9.69 24.48
CA ILE A 30 6.62 -8.98 23.34
C ILE A 30 7.23 -10.01 22.42
N LYS A 31 6.61 -10.20 21.25
CA LYS A 31 7.22 -10.95 20.16
C LYS A 31 8.21 -10.04 19.45
N LYS A 32 9.47 -10.45 19.42
CA LYS A 32 10.50 -9.78 18.64
C LYS A 32 10.65 -10.53 17.31
N GLU A 33 10.54 -9.81 16.21
CA GLU A 33 10.72 -10.33 14.87
C GLU A 33 11.72 -9.45 14.14
N GLU A 34 12.72 -10.06 13.53
CA GLU A 34 13.65 -9.38 12.64
C GLU A 34 13.07 -9.41 11.24
N ILE A 35 12.86 -8.23 10.66
CA ILE A 35 12.31 -8.09 9.32
C ILE A 35 13.36 -7.42 8.45
N GLU A 36 13.72 -8.04 7.34
CA GLU A 36 14.53 -7.42 6.31
C GLU A 36 13.70 -6.30 5.66
N ILE A 37 14.21 -5.07 5.70
CA ILE A 37 13.45 -3.88 5.25
C ILE A 37 13.73 -3.57 3.79
N TYR A 38 14.86 -4.00 3.26
CA TYR A 38 15.22 -3.70 1.88
C TYR A 38 14.31 -4.46 0.91
N PRO A 39 13.80 -3.81 -0.16
CA PRO A 39 12.98 -4.47 -1.15
C PRO A 39 13.71 -5.65 -1.83
N ASP A 40 12.96 -6.68 -2.22
CA ASP A 40 13.48 -7.74 -3.07
C ASP A 40 13.71 -7.19 -4.48
N THR A 41 14.96 -6.91 -4.83
CA THR A 41 15.34 -6.39 -6.15
C THR A 41 15.16 -7.42 -7.27
N THR A 42 15.05 -8.69 -6.92
CA THR A 42 14.95 -9.78 -7.90
C THR A 42 13.54 -9.97 -8.45
N VAL A 43 12.53 -9.22 -7.93
CA VAL A 43 11.14 -9.33 -8.36
C VAL A 43 10.94 -9.06 -9.85
N TRP A 44 11.74 -8.16 -10.44
CA TRP A 44 11.68 -7.84 -11.86
C TRP A 44 12.04 -9.01 -12.78
N ILE A 45 12.89 -9.93 -12.30
CA ILE A 45 13.25 -11.17 -13.03
C ILE A 45 12.30 -12.30 -12.65
N LYS A 46 11.94 -12.42 -11.35
CA LYS A 46 11.07 -13.51 -10.86
C LYS A 46 9.67 -13.45 -11.44
N ASP A 47 9.08 -12.25 -11.52
CA ASP A 47 7.71 -12.08 -12.00
C ASP A 47 7.59 -12.23 -13.52
N PHE A 48 8.67 -11.98 -14.27
CA PHE A 48 8.69 -11.96 -15.74
C PHE A 48 9.92 -12.69 -16.30
N ASN A 49 9.98 -13.99 -16.13
CA ASN A 49 11.13 -14.86 -16.49
C ASN A 49 11.55 -14.79 -17.97
N TYR A 50 10.66 -14.34 -18.86
CA TYR A 50 10.91 -14.28 -20.30
C TYR A 50 11.15 -12.86 -20.83
N SER A 51 11.18 -11.87 -19.94
CA SER A 51 11.34 -10.46 -20.31
C SER A 51 12.74 -9.97 -19.95
N TYR A 52 13.34 -9.18 -20.85
CA TYR A 52 14.58 -8.45 -20.57
C TYR A 52 14.29 -7.25 -19.66
N ASN A 53 14.23 -7.49 -18.36
CA ASN A 53 13.99 -6.46 -17.34
C ASN A 53 15.28 -5.99 -16.66
N GLU A 54 16.40 -6.13 -17.34
CA GLU A 54 17.72 -5.83 -16.80
C GLU A 54 17.87 -4.40 -16.25
N PRO A 55 17.41 -3.34 -16.95
CA PRO A 55 17.46 -1.99 -16.41
C PRO A 55 16.65 -1.83 -15.11
N MET A 56 15.45 -2.42 -15.07
CA MET A 56 14.60 -2.36 -13.87
C MET A 56 15.21 -3.15 -12.71
N HIS A 57 15.81 -4.31 -13.00
CA HIS A 57 16.48 -5.11 -11.97
C HIS A 57 17.69 -4.41 -11.38
N ASN A 58 18.53 -3.80 -12.21
CA ASN A 58 19.79 -3.20 -11.78
C ASN A 58 19.61 -1.81 -11.17
N ASP A 59 18.73 -1.00 -11.73
CA ASP A 59 18.71 0.45 -11.51
C ASP A 59 17.51 0.95 -10.71
N TYR A 60 16.39 0.21 -10.69
CA TYR A 60 15.13 0.70 -10.09
C TYR A 60 15.27 1.16 -8.64
N PHE A 61 16.08 0.46 -7.83
CA PHE A 61 16.24 0.76 -6.41
C PHE A 61 17.48 1.61 -6.08
N SER A 62 18.31 1.90 -7.07
CA SER A 62 19.60 2.55 -6.86
C SER A 62 19.81 3.82 -7.67
N HIS A 63 19.22 3.90 -8.86
CA HIS A 63 19.48 5.00 -9.77
C HIS A 63 18.55 6.19 -9.50
N PRO A 64 19.06 7.44 -9.47
CA PRO A 64 18.28 8.65 -9.19
C PRO A 64 17.08 8.89 -10.11
N ALA A 65 17.09 8.35 -11.34
CA ALA A 65 15.96 8.47 -12.27
C ALA A 65 14.67 7.83 -11.75
N TYR A 66 14.76 6.89 -10.82
CA TYR A 66 13.60 6.19 -10.24
C TYR A 66 13.22 6.69 -8.84
N GLN A 67 13.81 7.80 -8.36
CA GLN A 67 13.57 8.29 -6.99
C GLN A 67 12.10 8.65 -6.72
N ASP A 68 11.36 9.08 -7.76
CA ASP A 68 9.96 9.48 -7.68
C ASP A 68 9.00 8.37 -8.09
N TYR A 69 9.52 7.17 -8.34
CA TYR A 69 8.74 5.98 -8.67
C TYR A 69 8.22 5.29 -7.40
N PRO A 70 7.10 4.54 -7.49
CA PRO A 70 6.57 3.82 -6.34
C PRO A 70 7.54 2.73 -5.87
N VAL A 71 7.64 2.53 -4.56
CA VAL A 71 8.37 1.38 -4.04
C VAL A 71 7.60 0.09 -4.35
N VAL A 72 8.32 -0.90 -4.88
CA VAL A 72 7.83 -2.25 -5.20
C VAL A 72 8.76 -3.30 -4.60
N GLY A 73 8.48 -4.58 -4.79
CA GLY A 73 9.35 -5.64 -4.27
C GLY A 73 9.30 -5.74 -2.74
N ILE A 74 8.20 -5.36 -2.13
CA ILE A 74 7.99 -5.40 -0.69
C ILE A 74 6.81 -6.28 -0.32
N SER A 75 6.96 -7.08 0.72
CA SER A 75 5.90 -7.86 1.32
C SER A 75 4.99 -6.98 2.20
N TRP A 76 3.80 -7.46 2.51
CA TRP A 76 2.89 -6.81 3.45
C TRP A 76 3.54 -6.57 4.82
N LYS A 77 4.30 -7.54 5.33
CA LYS A 77 5.01 -7.42 6.60
C LYS A 77 6.05 -6.29 6.58
N GLN A 78 6.79 -6.15 5.49
CA GLN A 78 7.74 -5.05 5.31
C GLN A 78 7.04 -3.70 5.25
N ALA A 79 5.89 -3.60 4.56
CA ALA A 79 5.09 -2.38 4.50
C ALA A 79 4.57 -1.97 5.90
N VAL A 80 4.07 -2.93 6.69
CA VAL A 80 3.67 -2.68 8.09
C VAL A 80 4.87 -2.26 8.95
N ALA A 81 6.02 -2.93 8.79
CA ALA A 81 7.24 -2.56 9.50
C ALA A 81 7.68 -1.12 9.19
N PHE A 82 7.59 -0.71 7.92
CA PHE A 82 7.86 0.66 7.51
C PHE A 82 6.91 1.66 8.18
N CYS A 83 5.61 1.38 8.24
CA CYS A 83 4.63 2.24 8.92
C CYS A 83 5.00 2.47 10.39
N ASN A 84 5.37 1.41 11.09
CA ASN A 84 5.80 1.49 12.49
C ASN A 84 7.11 2.28 12.63
N TRP A 85 8.09 2.03 11.78
CA TRP A 85 9.33 2.81 11.76
C TRP A 85 9.04 4.29 11.51
N ARG A 86 8.21 4.61 10.53
CA ARG A 86 7.81 5.99 10.19
C ARG A 86 7.19 6.70 11.39
N THR A 87 6.34 6.00 12.14
CA THR A 87 5.72 6.52 13.37
C THR A 87 6.79 6.88 14.41
N HIS A 88 7.69 5.95 14.69
CA HIS A 88 8.77 6.18 15.66
C HIS A 88 9.70 7.31 15.22
N TYR A 89 10.12 7.31 13.97
CA TYR A 89 10.99 8.36 13.42
C TYR A 89 10.34 9.74 13.52
N LYS A 90 9.07 9.86 13.08
CA LYS A 90 8.33 11.13 13.16
C LYS A 90 8.16 11.60 14.61
N ASN A 91 7.79 10.70 15.51
CA ASN A 91 7.56 11.04 16.91
C ASN A 91 8.85 11.38 17.66
N SER A 92 9.98 10.78 17.31
CA SER A 92 11.29 11.19 17.83
C SER A 92 11.63 12.63 17.41
N TYR A 93 11.46 12.95 16.12
CA TYR A 93 11.64 14.32 15.63
C TYR A 93 10.69 15.33 16.29
N GLN A 94 9.42 14.97 16.50
CA GLN A 94 8.44 15.83 17.18
C GLN A 94 8.86 16.11 18.64
N LYS A 95 9.33 15.08 19.36
CA LYS A 95 9.88 15.24 20.73
C LYS A 95 11.07 16.20 20.79
N GLU A 96 12.03 16.06 19.86
CA GLU A 96 13.19 16.97 19.79
C GLU A 96 12.79 18.43 19.54
N LYS A 97 11.67 18.64 18.84
CA LYS A 97 11.14 19.97 18.51
C LYS A 97 10.07 20.47 19.50
N ASN A 98 9.82 19.75 20.60
CA ASN A 98 8.74 20.03 21.56
C ASN A 98 7.36 20.22 20.88
N LYS A 99 7.06 19.41 19.86
CA LYS A 99 5.79 19.42 19.13
C LYS A 99 4.91 18.23 19.56
N PRO A 100 3.58 18.33 19.41
CA PRO A 100 2.67 17.23 19.68
C PRO A 100 3.04 15.97 18.90
N LEU A 101 2.86 14.80 19.54
CA LEU A 101 3.09 13.52 18.88
C LEU A 101 2.00 13.25 17.85
N VAL A 102 2.37 12.59 16.76
CA VAL A 102 1.42 12.14 15.73
C VAL A 102 0.93 10.73 16.05
N ASN A 103 -0.28 10.42 15.59
CA ASN A 103 -0.83 9.08 15.62
C ASN A 103 -0.01 8.11 14.76
N ASN A 104 -0.20 6.82 14.99
CA ASN A 104 0.52 5.80 14.27
C ASN A 104 0.21 5.82 12.77
N PHE A 105 1.25 5.81 11.97
CA PHE A 105 1.12 5.46 10.56
C PHE A 105 0.80 3.97 10.43
N ARG A 106 -0.07 3.64 9.49
CA ARG A 106 -0.46 2.27 9.16
C ARG A 106 -0.82 2.14 7.68
N LEU A 107 -1.04 0.94 7.22
CA LEU A 107 -1.70 0.73 5.94
C LEU A 107 -3.18 1.16 6.05
N PRO A 108 -3.80 1.62 4.96
CA PRO A 108 -5.25 1.84 4.94
C PRO A 108 -5.98 0.51 5.07
N THR A 109 -7.11 0.50 5.73
CA THR A 109 -8.08 -0.60 5.56
C THR A 109 -8.61 -0.59 4.13
N GLU A 110 -9.17 -1.70 3.68
CA GLU A 110 -9.75 -1.79 2.33
C GLU A 110 -10.84 -0.73 2.12
N ALA A 111 -11.69 -0.50 3.11
CA ALA A 111 -12.74 0.50 3.05
C ALA A 111 -12.20 1.94 3.00
N GLU A 112 -11.17 2.25 3.77
CA GLU A 112 -10.51 3.56 3.73
C GLU A 112 -9.84 3.79 2.38
N TRP A 113 -9.20 2.75 1.84
CA TRP A 113 -8.58 2.84 0.52
C TRP A 113 -9.63 3.13 -0.56
N GLU A 114 -10.75 2.40 -0.54
CA GLU A 114 -11.84 2.60 -1.51
C GLU A 114 -12.49 3.98 -1.38
N TYR A 115 -12.75 4.44 -0.16
CA TYR A 115 -13.25 5.79 0.10
C TYR A 115 -12.30 6.86 -0.47
N ALA A 116 -11.01 6.72 -0.21
CA ALA A 116 -9.98 7.62 -0.71
C ALA A 116 -9.89 7.59 -2.24
N ALA A 117 -9.99 6.39 -2.87
CA ALA A 117 -9.96 6.23 -4.30
C ALA A 117 -11.17 6.88 -5.00
N ARG A 118 -12.35 6.82 -4.38
CA ARG A 118 -13.56 7.45 -4.93
C ARG A 118 -13.48 8.96 -4.99
N GLY A 119 -12.63 9.61 -4.20
CA GLY A 119 -12.45 11.06 -4.24
C GLY A 119 -13.71 11.87 -3.99
N GLY A 120 -14.71 11.31 -3.25
CA GLY A 120 -16.01 11.96 -3.03
C GLY A 120 -17.06 11.72 -4.13
N ILE A 121 -16.72 10.94 -5.18
CA ILE A 121 -17.67 10.61 -6.27
C ILE A 121 -18.43 9.32 -5.91
N PRO A 122 -19.73 9.39 -5.59
CA PRO A 122 -20.52 8.20 -5.27
C PRO A 122 -20.61 7.27 -6.49
N ALA A 123 -20.40 5.96 -6.27
CA ALA A 123 -20.53 4.92 -7.28
C ALA A 123 -19.66 5.10 -8.55
N GLY A 124 -18.62 5.95 -8.52
CA GLY A 124 -17.66 6.08 -9.61
C GLY A 124 -16.96 4.75 -9.91
N THR A 125 -16.89 4.38 -11.19
CA THR A 125 -16.17 3.16 -11.61
C THR A 125 -14.67 3.32 -11.41
N TYR A 126 -14.15 4.49 -11.73
CA TYR A 126 -12.76 4.89 -11.58
C TYR A 126 -12.64 6.18 -10.75
N PRO A 127 -11.46 6.53 -10.25
CA PRO A 127 -11.24 7.71 -9.41
C PRO A 127 -11.68 9.04 -10.02
N TRP A 128 -11.73 9.13 -11.34
CA TRP A 128 -12.19 10.31 -12.10
C TRP A 128 -13.68 10.29 -12.43
N GLY A 129 -14.45 9.33 -11.92
CA GLY A 129 -15.92 9.23 -12.02
C GLY A 129 -16.45 8.65 -13.35
N SER A 130 -15.77 8.89 -14.46
CA SER A 130 -16.16 8.35 -15.77
C SER A 130 -15.97 6.81 -15.81
N PRO A 131 -16.82 6.07 -16.53
CA PRO A 131 -16.63 4.65 -16.76
C PRO A 131 -15.56 4.33 -17.83
N TYR A 132 -15.00 5.35 -18.45
CA TYR A 132 -13.99 5.20 -19.51
C TYR A 132 -12.57 5.42 -18.97
N LEU A 133 -11.61 4.73 -19.59
CA LEU A 133 -10.18 4.83 -19.29
C LEU A 133 -9.47 5.90 -20.13
N LEU A 134 -10.17 6.46 -21.09
CA LEU A 134 -9.70 7.50 -22.00
C LEU A 134 -10.42 8.81 -21.71
N ASN A 135 -9.70 9.90 -21.81
CA ASN A 135 -10.29 11.23 -21.82
C ASN A 135 -10.86 11.56 -23.22
N ASP A 136 -11.50 12.74 -23.35
CA ASP A 136 -12.10 13.22 -24.59
C ASP A 136 -11.06 13.42 -25.75
N ARG A 137 -9.80 13.47 -25.42
CA ARG A 137 -8.68 13.58 -26.38
C ARG A 137 -8.10 12.22 -26.77
N GLY A 138 -8.64 11.11 -26.25
CA GLY A 138 -8.16 9.76 -26.50
C GLY A 138 -6.90 9.37 -25.73
N CYS A 139 -6.50 10.15 -24.69
CA CYS A 139 -5.37 9.81 -23.83
C CYS A 139 -5.84 8.93 -22.66
N PHE A 140 -5.04 7.94 -22.31
CA PHE A 140 -5.30 7.12 -21.14
C PHE A 140 -5.17 7.92 -19.84
N LEU A 141 -6.02 7.58 -18.86
CA LEU A 141 -6.10 8.24 -17.57
C LEU A 141 -5.36 7.49 -16.45
N ALA A 142 -4.80 6.34 -16.76
CA ALA A 142 -4.06 5.50 -15.83
C ALA A 142 -3.01 4.67 -16.56
N ASN A 143 -1.99 4.23 -15.83
CA ASN A 143 -1.01 3.26 -16.30
C ASN A 143 -1.50 1.83 -16.01
N PHE A 144 -1.76 1.04 -17.05
CA PHE A 144 -2.25 -0.33 -16.96
C PHE A 144 -1.90 -1.08 -18.24
N LYS A 145 -2.24 -2.35 -18.33
CA LYS A 145 -2.10 -3.13 -19.56
C LYS A 145 -3.28 -2.86 -20.50
N PRO A 146 -3.12 -2.00 -21.52
CA PRO A 146 -4.18 -1.68 -22.45
C PRO A 146 -4.54 -2.88 -23.35
N LEU A 147 -5.20 -2.60 -24.47
CA LEU A 147 -5.68 -3.60 -25.39
C LEU A 147 -4.57 -4.47 -25.98
N ARG A 148 -4.93 -5.69 -26.39
CA ARG A 148 -4.06 -6.68 -26.99
C ARG A 148 -3.31 -6.10 -28.21
N GLY A 149 -1.98 -6.14 -28.14
CA GLY A 149 -1.09 -5.76 -29.24
C GLY A 149 -0.37 -4.43 -29.07
N ASP A 150 -0.84 -3.52 -28.22
CA ASP A 150 -0.16 -2.26 -27.90
C ASP A 150 -0.20 -2.00 -26.39
N TYR A 151 0.80 -2.54 -25.69
CA TYR A 151 0.91 -2.42 -24.23
C TYR A 151 1.55 -1.11 -23.77
N ALA A 152 2.03 -0.29 -24.71
CA ALA A 152 2.63 1.01 -24.41
C ALA A 152 1.73 2.18 -24.82
N SER A 153 0.48 1.92 -25.19
CA SER A 153 -0.43 2.98 -25.67
C SER A 153 -0.81 3.99 -24.57
N ASP A 154 -0.64 3.65 -23.31
CA ASP A 154 -0.72 4.57 -22.17
C ASP A 154 0.61 5.29 -21.87
N GLN A 155 1.61 5.16 -22.77
CA GLN A 155 2.95 5.72 -22.69
C GLN A 155 3.88 5.06 -21.67
N ALA A 156 3.50 3.89 -21.14
CA ALA A 156 4.31 3.15 -20.18
C ALA A 156 4.21 1.63 -20.42
N VAL A 157 5.30 0.91 -20.18
CA VAL A 157 5.33 -0.57 -20.21
C VAL A 157 5.40 -1.12 -18.79
N TYR A 158 5.98 -0.36 -17.89
CA TYR A 158 6.21 -0.68 -16.48
C TYR A 158 5.68 0.42 -15.57
N ALA A 159 6.02 0.37 -14.28
CA ALA A 159 5.69 1.43 -13.35
C ALA A 159 6.23 2.80 -13.84
N VAL A 160 5.51 3.85 -13.52
CA VAL A 160 5.85 5.24 -13.82
C VAL A 160 5.94 6.06 -12.52
N GLU A 161 6.41 7.28 -12.63
CA GLU A 161 6.47 8.20 -11.48
C GLU A 161 5.13 8.31 -10.74
N ALA A 162 5.20 8.51 -9.43
CA ALA A 162 4.03 8.55 -8.56
C ALA A 162 3.02 9.67 -8.87
N LYS A 163 3.38 10.64 -9.71
CA LYS A 163 2.54 11.78 -10.10
C LYS A 163 2.34 11.91 -11.61
N SER A 164 2.50 10.82 -12.37
CA SER A 164 2.42 10.86 -13.84
C SER A 164 1.02 11.10 -14.39
N PHE A 165 -0.02 10.77 -13.65
CA PHE A 165 -1.43 10.95 -14.05
C PHE A 165 -2.13 11.97 -13.16
N LEU A 166 -3.31 12.41 -13.56
CA LEU A 166 -4.09 13.38 -12.79
C LEU A 166 -4.57 12.78 -11.47
N PRO A 167 -4.56 13.55 -10.38
CA PRO A 167 -5.09 13.11 -9.11
C PRO A 167 -6.63 13.08 -9.12
N ASN A 168 -7.22 12.36 -8.16
CA ASN A 168 -8.66 12.48 -7.88
C ASN A 168 -8.97 13.77 -7.09
N ASP A 169 -10.25 14.03 -6.78
CA ASP A 169 -10.70 15.26 -6.09
C ASP A 169 -10.16 15.38 -4.65
N TYR A 170 -9.63 14.29 -4.07
CA TYR A 170 -8.89 14.32 -2.80
C TYR A 170 -7.40 14.56 -2.98
N ASN A 171 -6.95 14.93 -4.19
CA ASN A 171 -5.55 15.15 -4.56
C ASN A 171 -4.67 13.90 -4.35
N LEU A 172 -5.23 12.71 -4.57
CA LEU A 172 -4.53 11.43 -4.49
C LEU A 172 -4.23 10.92 -5.91
N TYR A 173 -2.96 10.64 -6.14
CA TYR A 173 -2.45 10.17 -7.43
C TYR A 173 -2.51 8.65 -7.53
N ASN A 174 -2.67 8.15 -8.76
CA ASN A 174 -2.55 6.72 -9.11
C ASN A 174 -3.40 5.80 -8.22
N MET A 175 -4.63 6.23 -7.88
CA MET A 175 -5.59 5.36 -7.18
C MET A 175 -6.14 4.26 -8.09
N SER A 176 -5.84 4.31 -9.39
CA SER A 176 -6.08 3.27 -10.37
C SER A 176 -4.86 3.13 -11.25
N GLY A 177 -4.32 1.92 -11.34
CA GLY A 177 -3.13 1.60 -12.14
C GLY A 177 -1.81 1.97 -11.47
N ASN A 178 -0.75 1.93 -12.24
CA ASN A 178 0.64 2.04 -11.83
C ASN A 178 1.08 0.83 -10.99
N VAL A 179 0.90 0.84 -9.67
CA VAL A 179 1.13 -0.33 -8.81
C VAL A 179 -0.11 -0.60 -7.96
N ALA A 180 -0.46 -1.87 -7.81
CA ALA A 180 -1.47 -2.27 -6.85
C ALA A 180 -0.96 -2.01 -5.42
N GLU A 181 -1.86 -1.75 -4.48
CA GLU A 181 -1.47 -1.27 -3.16
C GLU A 181 -1.93 -2.20 -2.04
N TRP A 182 -1.01 -2.53 -1.14
CA TRP A 182 -1.32 -3.26 0.07
C TRP A 182 -2.30 -2.51 0.95
N THR A 183 -3.30 -3.22 1.46
CA THR A 183 -4.17 -2.75 2.53
C THR A 183 -3.92 -3.53 3.82
N GLU A 184 -4.44 -3.04 4.94
CA GLU A 184 -4.36 -3.74 6.23
C GLU A 184 -5.26 -4.98 6.26
N SER A 185 -6.34 -4.99 5.48
CA SER A 185 -7.41 -5.97 5.54
C SER A 185 -6.99 -7.35 5.02
N SER A 186 -7.46 -8.40 5.70
CA SER A 186 -7.36 -9.77 5.23
C SER A 186 -8.35 -10.01 4.10
N TYR A 187 -7.97 -10.84 3.11
CA TYR A 187 -8.84 -11.15 1.99
C TYR A 187 -9.84 -12.26 2.36
N ASP A 188 -11.10 -11.95 2.18
CA ASP A 188 -12.20 -12.92 2.20
C ASP A 188 -13.18 -12.55 1.08
N PRO A 189 -13.57 -13.50 0.18
CA PRO A 189 -14.49 -13.22 -0.91
C PRO A 189 -15.85 -12.72 -0.46
N GLY A 190 -16.37 -13.22 0.67
CA GLY A 190 -17.67 -12.88 1.24
C GLY A 190 -17.63 -11.71 2.23
N ALA A 191 -16.49 -11.03 2.41
CA ALA A 191 -16.33 -10.01 3.45
C ALA A 191 -17.46 -8.96 3.48
N TYR A 192 -17.93 -8.51 2.33
CA TYR A 192 -18.99 -7.49 2.25
C TYR A 192 -20.37 -7.96 2.72
N GLU A 193 -20.59 -9.27 2.87
CA GLU A 193 -21.86 -9.81 3.29
C GLU A 193 -22.02 -9.79 4.83
N TYR A 194 -20.91 -9.81 5.58
CA TYR A 194 -20.97 -9.97 7.04
C TYR A 194 -20.08 -9.02 7.85
N VAL A 195 -19.24 -8.21 7.20
CA VAL A 195 -18.45 -7.21 7.90
C VAL A 195 -19.35 -6.06 8.39
N SER A 196 -19.09 -5.63 9.63
CA SER A 196 -19.85 -4.53 10.24
C SER A 196 -19.66 -3.23 9.46
N SER A 197 -20.76 -2.54 9.16
CA SER A 197 -20.73 -1.21 8.54
C SER A 197 -20.09 -0.12 9.42
N LEU A 198 -20.05 -0.33 10.73
CA LEU A 198 -19.42 0.60 11.68
C LEU A 198 -17.89 0.45 11.74
N ASN A 199 -17.39 -0.73 11.44
CA ASN A 199 -15.94 -0.99 11.31
C ASN A 199 -15.72 -1.99 10.19
N PRO A 200 -15.72 -1.54 8.94
CA PRO A 200 -15.64 -2.41 7.77
C PRO A 200 -14.21 -2.89 7.50
N ASN A 201 -13.54 -3.41 8.52
CA ASN A 201 -12.20 -3.99 8.40
C ASN A 201 -12.24 -5.48 8.69
N MET A 202 -11.87 -6.29 7.69
CA MET A 202 -11.67 -7.72 7.84
C MET A 202 -10.26 -7.96 8.37
N SER A 203 -10.16 -8.43 9.61
CA SER A 203 -8.89 -8.78 10.24
C SER A 203 -8.95 -10.21 10.77
N LEU A 204 -8.46 -11.15 9.97
CA LEU A 204 -8.36 -12.57 10.34
C LEU A 204 -6.90 -12.90 10.66
N ASN A 205 -6.65 -13.40 11.88
CA ASN A 205 -5.28 -13.68 12.36
C ASN A 205 -4.59 -14.80 11.56
N ASP A 206 -5.36 -15.79 11.10
CA ASP A 206 -4.83 -16.97 10.39
C ASP A 206 -4.82 -16.81 8.87
N GLU A 207 -5.43 -15.75 8.33
CA GLU A 207 -5.47 -15.50 6.88
C GLU A 207 -4.20 -14.81 6.41
N LYS A 208 -3.47 -15.50 5.56
CA LYS A 208 -2.21 -15.02 4.98
C LYS A 208 -2.40 -14.16 3.74
N ARG A 209 -3.58 -14.20 3.13
CA ARG A 209 -3.92 -13.37 1.98
C ARG A 209 -4.33 -11.99 2.46
N LYS A 210 -3.69 -10.97 1.92
CA LYS A 210 -4.00 -9.56 2.20
C LYS A 210 -4.57 -8.91 0.96
N VAL A 211 -5.55 -8.04 1.17
CA VAL A 211 -6.19 -7.34 0.06
C VAL A 211 -5.21 -6.37 -0.58
N VAL A 212 -5.14 -6.40 -1.90
CA VAL A 212 -4.51 -5.38 -2.73
C VAL A 212 -5.57 -4.70 -3.60
N ARG A 213 -5.37 -3.41 -3.85
CA ARG A 213 -6.36 -2.57 -4.52
C ARG A 213 -5.70 -1.72 -5.61
N GLY A 214 -6.51 -1.21 -6.54
CA GLY A 214 -6.12 -0.24 -7.56
C GLY A 214 -5.69 -0.84 -8.89
N GLY A 215 -5.27 -2.10 -8.90
CA GLY A 215 -4.64 -2.70 -10.08
C GLY A 215 -3.29 -2.09 -10.40
N SER A 216 -2.59 -2.61 -11.37
CA SER A 216 -1.22 -2.24 -11.68
C SER A 216 -0.97 -2.12 -13.20
N TRP A 217 0.22 -1.68 -13.56
CA TRP A 217 0.68 -1.58 -14.97
C TRP A 217 0.58 -2.89 -15.75
N LYS A 218 0.59 -4.06 -15.08
CA LYS A 218 0.42 -5.37 -15.74
C LYS A 218 -1.03 -5.80 -15.88
N ASP A 219 -1.96 -5.15 -15.18
CA ASP A 219 -3.35 -5.58 -15.06
C ASP A 219 -4.23 -4.94 -16.13
N VAL A 220 -5.31 -5.63 -16.49
CA VAL A 220 -6.31 -5.11 -17.42
C VAL A 220 -7.29 -4.18 -16.72
N ALA A 221 -8.03 -3.40 -17.48
CA ALA A 221 -9.01 -2.40 -17.05
C ALA A 221 -9.95 -2.82 -15.90
N TYR A 222 -10.31 -4.10 -15.86
CA TYR A 222 -11.18 -4.65 -14.80
C TYR A 222 -10.61 -4.43 -13.40
N PHE A 223 -9.31 -4.66 -13.21
CA PHE A 223 -8.66 -4.55 -11.91
C PHE A 223 -8.44 -3.09 -11.46
N LEU A 224 -8.51 -2.14 -12.39
CA LEU A 224 -8.37 -0.71 -12.10
C LEU A 224 -9.64 -0.09 -11.51
N ARG A 225 -10.77 -0.77 -11.56
CA ARG A 225 -12.01 -0.26 -10.96
C ARG A 225 -11.83 -0.07 -9.47
N VAL A 226 -12.36 1.03 -8.96
CA VAL A 226 -12.29 1.34 -7.51
C VAL A 226 -12.86 0.22 -6.65
N SER A 227 -13.88 -0.50 -7.13
CA SER A 227 -14.51 -1.64 -6.43
C SER A 227 -13.81 -2.98 -6.63
N SER A 228 -12.85 -3.09 -7.55
CA SER A 228 -12.17 -4.37 -7.80
C SER A 228 -11.26 -4.75 -6.65
N ARG A 229 -11.37 -6.00 -6.25
CA ARG A 229 -10.59 -6.60 -5.16
C ARG A 229 -9.66 -7.65 -5.73
N ASP A 230 -8.44 -7.65 -5.24
CA ASP A 230 -7.48 -8.71 -5.49
C ASP A 230 -6.71 -9.00 -4.19
N TYR A 231 -5.85 -10.00 -4.19
CA TYR A 231 -5.06 -10.36 -3.03
C TYR A 231 -3.68 -10.88 -3.42
N GLU A 232 -2.77 -10.78 -2.47
CA GLU A 232 -1.50 -11.50 -2.52
C GLU A 232 -1.16 -11.99 -1.11
N TYR A 233 -0.26 -12.97 -1.02
CA TYR A 233 0.18 -13.52 0.27
C TYR A 233 1.09 -12.53 0.99
N GLN A 234 0.89 -12.37 2.30
CA GLN A 234 1.55 -11.37 3.14
C GLN A 234 3.09 -11.43 3.15
N ASP A 235 3.66 -12.59 2.80
CA ASP A 235 5.11 -12.83 2.77
C ASP A 235 5.69 -12.72 1.34
N THR A 236 4.85 -12.41 0.35
CA THR A 236 5.25 -12.34 -1.06
C THR A 236 5.52 -10.90 -1.45
N ALA A 237 6.62 -10.68 -2.15
CA ALA A 237 6.97 -9.41 -2.77
C ALA A 237 6.77 -9.49 -4.29
N ARG A 238 6.26 -8.42 -4.91
CA ARG A 238 5.98 -8.34 -6.35
C ARG A 238 6.50 -7.05 -6.95
N SER A 239 6.84 -7.08 -8.23
CA SER A 239 7.28 -5.90 -9.00
C SER A 239 6.15 -4.93 -9.34
N TYR A 240 4.92 -5.31 -9.08
CA TYR A 240 3.71 -4.54 -9.39
C TYR A 240 2.84 -4.24 -8.16
N ILE A 241 3.33 -4.52 -6.95
CA ILE A 241 2.64 -4.20 -5.70
C ILE A 241 3.51 -3.26 -4.87
N GLY A 242 2.92 -2.13 -4.49
CA GLY A 242 3.47 -1.14 -3.59
C GLY A 242 2.54 -0.89 -2.39
N PHE A 243 2.63 0.28 -1.78
CA PHE A 243 1.74 0.66 -0.67
C PHE A 243 1.70 2.17 -0.47
N ARG A 244 0.64 2.62 0.17
CA ARG A 244 0.55 3.96 0.77
C ARG A 244 0.29 3.89 2.25
N THR A 245 0.68 4.92 2.98
CA THR A 245 0.46 5.00 4.42
C THR A 245 -0.63 6.00 4.73
N VAL A 246 -1.41 5.71 5.77
CA VAL A 246 -2.38 6.63 6.36
C VAL A 246 -2.05 6.87 7.83
N HIS A 247 -2.43 8.02 8.34
CA HIS A 247 -2.48 8.28 9.78
C HIS A 247 -3.73 9.08 10.10
N CYS A 248 -4.32 8.83 11.26
CA CYS A 248 -5.45 9.59 11.75
C CYS A 248 -4.96 10.93 12.33
N LEU A 249 -5.60 12.03 11.96
CA LEU A 249 -5.42 13.29 12.69
C LEU A 249 -6.22 13.18 13.99
N LEU A 250 -5.60 13.41 15.14
CA LEU A 250 -6.36 13.64 16.37
C LEU A 250 -7.10 14.97 16.18
N TYR A 251 -8.41 14.91 16.06
CA TYR A 251 -9.23 16.06 16.39
C TYR A 251 -9.09 16.29 17.89
N THR A 252 -8.23 17.21 18.29
CA THR A 252 -8.33 17.78 19.63
C THR A 252 -9.58 18.67 19.60
N SER A 253 -10.49 18.44 20.50
CA SER A 253 -11.72 19.22 20.68
C SER A 253 -11.48 20.70 21.04
N ASP A 254 -10.25 21.13 21.01
CA ASP A 254 -9.78 22.47 21.41
C ASP A 254 -9.68 23.45 20.21
N ALA A 255 -10.23 23.10 19.04
CA ALA A 255 -10.31 24.01 17.89
C ALA A 255 -11.73 24.60 17.70
N ALA A 256 -12.55 24.57 18.74
CA ALA A 256 -13.90 25.16 18.75
C ALA A 256 -14.01 26.16 19.92
N ASP A 257 -13.18 27.24 19.90
CA ASP A 257 -13.40 28.49 20.57
C ASP A 257 -12.93 29.66 19.68
#